data_964d0a52f50330dc5fe98dbc9edca2fb
#
_entry.id   964d0a52f50330dc5fe98dbc9edca2fb
#
_cell.length_a   1.000
_cell.length_b   1.000
_cell.length_c   1.000
_cell.angle_alpha   90.00
_cell.angle_beta   90.00
_cell.angle_gamma   90.00
#
_symmetry.space_group_name_H-M   'P 1'
#
loop_
_entity.id
_entity.type
_entity.pdbx_description
1 polymer ?
#
loop_
_entity_poly.entity_id
_entity_poly.type
_entity_poly.pdbx_seq_one_letter_code
_entity_poly.pdbx_strand_id
1 'polypeptide(L)'
;MGGSGVQRSVKFVKHLRCFGYEPVVFTREVGNMPLKDETLLKDIPDGVKIYRTKPYECVEAKGIFRIPGKVLGKFMIPDTARLWEHFSKKAVMDVIDKEGIDLIYTTSAPYSDHLLGLYIKKKRPDIKWVVDFRDEWTNNPYTLDNPHGAYRTKREKEMEHEVVTTADMCVTNTPVMRANFIRNNKLTGDNFFTIPNGYDVEDFEGMPKEKPNNSKLTMVYTGALYGRRKPDNFFQALSELKSEGKIDGNKLLVKLIGNYHKDKLQAQIDSFGLKEQF
;
A
#
# COMPACT_ATOMS: atom_id res chain seq x y z
N MET A 1 -13.33 -1.61 3.18
CA MET A 1 -12.11 -0.77 3.20
C MET A 1 -11.66 -0.58 1.77
N GLY A 2 -11.23 0.61 1.36
CA GLY A 2 -10.80 0.90 0.00
C GLY A 2 -9.33 1.31 -0.03
N GLY A 3 -8.70 1.13 -1.18
CA GLY A 3 -7.31 1.44 -1.42
C GLY A 3 -6.50 0.22 -1.87
N SER A 4 -5.48 0.44 -2.71
CA SER A 4 -4.69 -0.62 -3.35
C SER A 4 -4.01 -1.57 -2.36
N GLY A 5 -3.67 -1.09 -1.17
CA GLY A 5 -3.00 -1.90 -0.15
C GLY A 5 -3.88 -2.96 0.53
N VAL A 6 -5.20 -2.82 0.49
CA VAL A 6 -6.13 -3.75 1.16
C VAL A 6 -6.21 -5.08 0.43
N GLN A 7 -6.11 -5.08 -0.90
CA GLN A 7 -6.24 -6.29 -1.72
C GLN A 7 -5.25 -7.37 -1.32
N ARG A 8 -3.96 -7.04 -1.16
CA ARG A 8 -2.92 -8.01 -0.76
C ARG A 8 -3.28 -8.73 0.55
N SER A 9 -3.71 -7.96 1.57
CA SER A 9 -4.09 -8.53 2.87
C SER A 9 -5.34 -9.42 2.78
N VAL A 10 -6.36 -8.97 2.03
CA VAL A 10 -7.60 -9.74 1.83
C VAL A 10 -7.33 -11.04 1.09
N LYS A 11 -6.52 -10.98 0.00
CA LYS A 11 -6.17 -12.19 -0.77
C LYS A 11 -5.30 -13.16 0.04
N PHE A 12 -4.41 -12.67 0.91
CA PHE A 12 -3.72 -13.56 1.85
C PHE A 12 -4.70 -14.25 2.79
N VAL A 13 -5.62 -13.51 3.42
CA VAL A 13 -6.64 -14.10 4.28
C VAL A 13 -7.48 -15.14 3.54
N LYS A 14 -7.86 -14.85 2.26
CA LYS A 14 -8.61 -15.78 1.42
C LYS A 14 -7.89 -17.11 1.23
N HIS A 15 -6.59 -17.09 0.96
CA HIS A 15 -5.86 -18.28 0.53
C HIS A 15 -5.06 -18.99 1.65
N LEU A 16 -4.87 -18.39 2.82
CA LEU A 16 -4.03 -18.96 3.90
C LEU A 16 -4.54 -20.34 4.37
N ARG A 17 -5.85 -20.58 4.38
CA ARG A 17 -6.42 -21.90 4.74
C ARG A 17 -5.96 -23.03 3.83
N CYS A 18 -5.71 -22.73 2.54
CA CYS A 18 -5.19 -23.71 1.59
C CYS A 18 -3.79 -24.20 1.94
N PHE A 19 -3.08 -23.43 2.80
CA PHE A 19 -1.73 -23.74 3.27
C PHE A 19 -1.70 -24.19 4.74
N GLY A 20 -2.86 -24.47 5.33
CA GLY A 20 -2.96 -24.98 6.70
C GLY A 20 -2.92 -23.89 7.79
N TYR A 21 -3.07 -22.63 7.43
CA TYR A 21 -3.14 -21.53 8.41
C TYR A 21 -4.57 -21.06 8.60
N GLU A 22 -4.99 -20.91 9.86
CA GLU A 22 -6.29 -20.31 10.20
C GLU A 22 -6.09 -18.81 10.51
N PRO A 23 -6.53 -17.90 9.62
CA PRO A 23 -6.30 -16.47 9.79
C PRO A 23 -7.24 -15.86 10.84
N VAL A 24 -6.67 -15.07 11.74
CA VAL A 24 -7.38 -14.16 12.63
C VAL A 24 -6.95 -12.72 12.29
N VAL A 25 -7.90 -11.86 12.00
CA VAL A 25 -7.61 -10.48 11.58
C VAL A 25 -7.75 -9.54 12.77
N PHE A 26 -6.69 -8.81 13.10
CA PHE A 26 -6.73 -7.70 14.04
C PHE A 26 -6.54 -6.37 13.30
N THR A 27 -7.48 -5.44 13.41
CA THR A 27 -7.47 -4.19 12.66
C THR A 27 -8.23 -3.09 13.40
N ARG A 28 -8.20 -1.88 12.87
CA ARG A 28 -9.01 -0.76 13.36
C ARG A 28 -10.43 -0.81 12.79
N GLU A 29 -11.36 -0.18 13.48
CA GLU A 29 -12.69 0.10 12.93
C GLU A 29 -12.59 0.98 11.68
N VAL A 30 -13.57 0.82 10.79
CA VAL A 30 -13.69 1.65 9.60
C VAL A 30 -14.24 3.02 10.02
N GLY A 31 -13.35 3.97 10.22
CA GLY A 31 -13.71 5.37 10.47
C GLY A 31 -14.28 6.07 9.23
N ASN A 32 -14.16 7.40 9.17
CA ASN A 32 -14.58 8.21 8.02
C ASN A 32 -13.61 8.08 6.84
N MET A 33 -13.40 6.88 6.33
CA MET A 33 -12.54 6.68 5.16
C MET A 33 -13.26 7.12 3.88
N PRO A 34 -12.61 7.92 3.03
CA PRO A 34 -13.23 8.46 1.81
C PRO A 34 -13.50 7.39 0.74
N LEU A 35 -12.77 6.27 0.77
CA LEU A 35 -12.92 5.17 -0.16
C LEU A 35 -13.32 3.90 0.61
N LYS A 36 -14.49 3.38 0.28
CA LYS A 36 -14.97 2.09 0.79
C LYS A 36 -15.22 1.19 -0.41
N ASP A 37 -14.60 0.04 -0.40
CA ASP A 37 -14.86 -1.02 -1.37
C ASP A 37 -15.43 -2.23 -0.61
N GLU A 38 -16.70 -2.47 -0.80
CA GLU A 38 -17.42 -3.58 -0.17
C GLU A 38 -17.31 -4.86 -1.01
N THR A 39 -16.89 -4.75 -2.26
CA THR A 39 -16.76 -5.91 -3.14
C THR A 39 -15.71 -6.91 -2.65
N LEU A 40 -14.68 -6.42 -1.94
CA LEU A 40 -13.65 -7.26 -1.32
C LEU A 40 -14.16 -8.09 -0.12
N LEU A 41 -15.33 -7.79 0.41
CA LEU A 41 -15.89 -8.57 1.53
C LEU A 41 -16.21 -10.00 1.11
N LYS A 42 -16.56 -10.23 -0.14
CA LYS A 42 -16.81 -11.57 -0.71
C LYS A 42 -15.57 -12.48 -0.68
N ASP A 43 -14.37 -11.90 -0.64
CA ASP A 43 -13.12 -12.64 -0.62
C ASP A 43 -12.69 -13.05 0.79
N ILE A 44 -13.43 -12.64 1.81
CA ILE A 44 -13.15 -13.05 3.19
C ILE A 44 -13.89 -14.38 3.43
N PRO A 45 -13.18 -15.48 3.68
CA PRO A 45 -13.82 -16.77 3.92
C PRO A 45 -14.72 -16.74 5.16
N ASP A 46 -15.81 -17.50 5.12
CA ASP A 46 -16.72 -17.64 6.24
C ASP A 46 -16.00 -18.13 7.50
N GLY A 47 -16.39 -17.60 8.64
CA GLY A 47 -15.83 -17.96 9.94
C GLY A 47 -14.49 -17.29 10.28
N VAL A 48 -13.89 -16.50 9.41
CA VAL A 48 -12.68 -15.71 9.75
C VAL A 48 -13.01 -14.73 10.87
N LYS A 49 -12.28 -14.83 11.98
CA LYS A 49 -12.47 -13.95 13.13
C LYS A 49 -11.80 -12.60 12.89
N ILE A 50 -12.57 -11.51 13.03
CA ILE A 50 -12.08 -10.14 12.81
C ILE A 50 -12.29 -9.33 14.08
N TYR A 51 -11.19 -8.94 14.71
CA TYR A 51 -11.16 -8.09 15.90
C TYR A 51 -10.88 -6.65 15.49
N ARG A 52 -11.73 -5.72 15.92
CA ARG A 52 -11.62 -4.29 15.56
C ARG A 52 -11.49 -3.44 16.82
N THR A 53 -10.57 -2.50 16.79
CA THR A 53 -10.39 -1.48 17.83
C THR A 53 -10.66 -0.09 17.31
N LYS A 54 -10.95 0.86 18.20
CA LYS A 54 -11.21 2.26 17.82
C LYS A 54 -10.02 2.86 17.07
N PRO A 55 -10.25 3.70 16.05
CA PRO A 55 -9.19 4.21 15.16
C PRO A 55 -8.18 5.14 15.84
N TYR A 56 -8.52 5.86 16.89
CA TYR A 56 -7.63 6.77 17.64
C TYR A 56 -6.70 7.64 16.74
N GLU A 57 -7.22 8.20 15.64
CA GLU A 57 -6.43 9.04 14.75
C GLU A 57 -6.64 10.53 15.06
N CYS A 58 -5.54 11.26 15.28
CA CYS A 58 -5.60 12.72 15.51
C CYS A 58 -6.20 13.49 14.32
N VAL A 59 -6.13 12.92 13.12
CA VAL A 59 -6.61 13.55 11.88
C VAL A 59 -8.14 13.50 11.76
N GLU A 60 -8.80 12.60 12.48
CA GLU A 60 -10.26 12.43 12.47
C GLU A 60 -11.00 13.38 13.45
N ALA A 61 -10.26 14.20 14.22
CA ALA A 61 -10.86 15.17 15.11
C ALA A 61 -11.73 16.18 14.32
N LYS A 62 -13.00 16.33 14.74
CA LYS A 62 -13.97 17.25 14.12
C LYS A 62 -13.99 18.61 14.84
N GLY A 63 -14.40 19.66 14.13
CA GLY A 63 -14.58 20.99 14.70
C GLY A 63 -13.28 21.70 15.04
N ILE A 64 -13.25 22.41 16.18
CA ILE A 64 -12.11 23.20 16.65
C ILE A 64 -10.85 22.37 16.95
N PHE A 65 -11.01 21.07 17.20
CA PHE A 65 -9.90 20.14 17.44
C PHE A 65 -9.23 19.66 16.15
N ARG A 66 -9.76 19.98 14.97
CA ARG A 66 -9.19 19.56 13.68
C ARG A 66 -7.82 20.17 13.40
N ILE A 67 -7.60 21.43 13.79
CA ILE A 67 -6.31 22.12 13.56
C ILE A 67 -5.22 21.56 14.49
N PRO A 68 -5.44 21.45 15.80
CA PRO A 68 -4.50 20.80 16.71
C PRO A 68 -4.20 19.34 16.28
N GLY A 69 -5.21 18.58 15.86
CA GLY A 69 -5.06 17.19 15.40
C GLY A 69 -4.17 17.06 14.16
N LYS A 70 -4.30 17.97 13.19
CA LYS A 70 -3.43 18.01 12.00
C LYS A 70 -1.99 18.38 12.34
N VAL A 71 -1.78 19.30 13.26
CA VAL A 71 -0.45 19.69 13.74
C VAL A 71 0.17 18.54 14.52
N LEU A 72 -0.57 17.93 15.45
CA LEU A 72 -0.10 16.79 16.24
C LEU A 72 0.25 15.60 15.33
N GLY A 73 -0.53 15.34 14.28
CA GLY A 73 -0.24 14.28 13.29
C GLY A 73 1.12 14.41 12.60
N LYS A 74 1.63 15.66 12.44
CA LYS A 74 2.99 15.89 11.88
C LYS A 74 4.10 15.43 12.81
N PHE A 75 3.84 15.37 14.11
CA PHE A 75 4.81 14.90 15.11
C PHE A 75 4.67 13.41 15.41
N MET A 76 3.64 12.74 14.88
CA MET A 76 3.49 11.28 15.00
C MET A 76 4.52 10.57 14.13
N ILE A 77 5.37 9.79 14.76
CA ILE A 77 6.43 9.00 14.10
C ILE A 77 6.13 7.52 14.34
N PRO A 78 6.05 6.72 13.28
CA PRO A 78 6.34 7.02 11.86
C PRO A 78 5.16 7.63 11.10
N ASP A 79 3.92 7.42 11.55
CA ASP A 79 2.69 7.83 10.87
C ASP A 79 1.54 8.11 11.85
N THR A 80 0.38 8.51 11.33
CA THR A 80 -0.78 8.90 12.12
C THR A 80 -1.45 7.73 12.86
N ALA A 81 -1.16 6.49 12.48
CA ALA A 81 -1.68 5.30 13.18
C ALA A 81 -0.93 4.99 14.49
N ARG A 82 0.08 5.79 14.85
CA ARG A 82 0.87 5.60 16.08
C ARG A 82 0.01 5.58 17.35
N LEU A 83 -1.04 6.38 17.42
CA LEU A 83 -1.96 6.35 18.56
C LEU A 83 -2.78 5.06 18.59
N TRP A 84 -3.27 4.63 17.42
CA TRP A 84 -3.97 3.35 17.33
C TRP A 84 -3.08 2.19 17.78
N GLU A 85 -1.85 2.14 17.32
CA GLU A 85 -0.86 1.14 17.77
C GLU A 85 -0.73 1.14 19.29
N HIS A 86 -0.53 2.32 19.88
CA HIS A 86 -0.31 2.45 21.32
C HIS A 86 -1.50 1.93 22.14
N PHE A 87 -2.71 2.35 21.79
CA PHE A 87 -3.92 1.98 22.54
C PHE A 87 -4.43 0.56 22.23
N SER A 88 -3.97 -0.05 21.14
CA SER A 88 -4.34 -1.41 20.75
C SER A 88 -3.49 -2.51 21.41
N LYS A 89 -2.40 -2.17 22.10
CA LYS A 89 -1.46 -3.13 22.69
C LYS A 89 -2.11 -4.14 23.62
N LYS A 90 -2.98 -3.68 24.52
CA LYS A 90 -3.68 -4.58 25.44
C LYS A 90 -4.63 -5.49 24.67
N ALA A 91 -5.45 -4.91 23.80
CA ALA A 91 -6.45 -5.66 23.04
C ALA A 91 -5.85 -6.73 22.13
N VAL A 92 -4.70 -6.45 21.47
CA VAL A 92 -4.04 -7.44 20.63
C VAL A 92 -3.46 -8.59 21.44
N MET A 93 -2.93 -8.33 22.63
CA MET A 93 -2.43 -9.39 23.53
C MET A 93 -3.58 -10.27 24.02
N ASP A 94 -4.72 -9.67 24.40
CA ASP A 94 -5.93 -10.41 24.80
C ASP A 94 -6.43 -11.31 23.65
N VAL A 95 -6.35 -10.87 22.39
CA VAL A 95 -6.71 -11.68 21.22
C VAL A 95 -5.71 -12.82 20.99
N ILE A 96 -4.41 -12.56 21.10
CA ILE A 96 -3.36 -13.57 20.95
C ILE A 96 -3.58 -14.72 21.95
N ASP A 97 -3.80 -14.41 23.21
CA ASP A 97 -4.00 -15.41 24.25
C ASP A 97 -5.34 -16.16 24.06
N LYS A 98 -6.41 -15.43 23.69
CA LYS A 98 -7.73 -16.02 23.47
C LYS A 98 -7.77 -16.98 22.29
N GLU A 99 -7.08 -16.64 21.20
CA GLU A 99 -7.12 -17.41 19.95
C GLU A 99 -5.95 -18.39 19.82
N GLY A 100 -5.01 -18.37 20.77
CA GLY A 100 -3.81 -19.25 20.75
C GLY A 100 -2.89 -18.96 19.55
N ILE A 101 -2.65 -17.67 19.26
CA ILE A 101 -1.85 -17.27 18.11
C ILE A 101 -0.36 -17.57 18.33
N ASP A 102 0.23 -18.29 17.41
CA ASP A 102 1.65 -18.68 17.40
C ASP A 102 2.46 -17.99 16.28
N LEU A 103 1.78 -17.37 15.31
CA LEU A 103 2.39 -16.60 14.24
C LEU A 103 1.63 -15.28 14.01
N ILE A 104 2.36 -14.19 13.94
CA ILE A 104 1.81 -12.90 13.55
C ILE A 104 2.39 -12.43 12.21
N TYR A 105 1.53 -11.78 11.42
CA TYR A 105 1.87 -11.14 10.16
C TYR A 105 1.47 -9.67 10.24
N THR A 106 2.42 -8.77 10.01
CA THR A 106 2.17 -7.34 9.94
C THR A 106 2.52 -6.80 8.56
N THR A 107 1.73 -5.85 8.04
CA THR A 107 1.95 -5.32 6.68
C THR A 107 1.82 -3.80 6.65
N SER A 108 2.73 -3.12 5.98
CA SER A 108 2.77 -1.65 5.86
C SER A 108 2.37 -1.18 4.45
N ALA A 109 1.83 0.03 4.29
CA ALA A 109 1.63 1.08 5.26
C ALA A 109 0.25 0.95 5.94
N PRO A 110 0.06 1.39 7.18
CA PRO A 110 0.96 2.22 7.99
C PRO A 110 2.12 1.42 8.61
N TYR A 111 3.26 2.08 8.88
CA TYR A 111 4.43 1.42 9.50
C TYR A 111 4.25 1.21 11.01
N SER A 112 3.31 1.91 11.63
CA SER A 112 2.89 1.67 13.02
C SER A 112 2.39 0.24 13.26
N ASP A 113 1.91 -0.46 12.22
CA ASP A 113 1.52 -1.87 12.31
C ASP A 113 2.73 -2.76 12.66
N HIS A 114 3.91 -2.44 12.09
CA HIS A 114 5.14 -3.14 12.43
C HIS A 114 5.61 -2.83 13.86
N LEU A 115 5.35 -1.63 14.38
CA LEU A 115 5.66 -1.30 15.76
C LEU A 115 4.76 -2.07 16.75
N LEU A 116 3.52 -2.37 16.38
CA LEU A 116 2.66 -3.26 17.15
C LEU A 116 3.21 -4.70 17.13
N GLY A 117 3.65 -5.19 15.97
CA GLY A 117 4.33 -6.48 15.83
C GLY A 117 5.60 -6.57 16.67
N LEU A 118 6.43 -5.53 16.65
CA LEU A 118 7.64 -5.41 17.48
C LEU A 118 7.32 -5.47 18.98
N TYR A 119 6.25 -4.78 19.41
CA TYR A 119 5.79 -4.84 20.80
C TYR A 119 5.38 -6.27 21.19
N ILE A 120 4.61 -6.96 20.34
CA ILE A 120 4.19 -8.35 20.57
C ILE A 120 5.42 -9.24 20.68
N LYS A 121 6.32 -9.19 19.70
CA LYS A 121 7.53 -10.04 19.66
C LYS A 121 8.42 -9.86 20.89
N LYS A 122 8.55 -8.64 21.40
CA LYS A 122 9.29 -8.37 22.64
C LYS A 122 8.61 -8.95 23.89
N LYS A 123 7.26 -9.02 23.92
CA LYS A 123 6.50 -9.59 25.04
C LYS A 123 6.36 -11.10 24.95
N ARG A 124 6.28 -11.63 23.74
CA ARG A 124 6.09 -13.05 23.42
C ARG A 124 7.13 -13.47 22.38
N PRO A 125 8.39 -13.71 22.79
CA PRO A 125 9.47 -14.14 21.88
C PRO A 125 9.20 -15.50 21.20
N ASP A 126 8.34 -16.30 21.80
CA ASP A 126 7.85 -17.59 21.31
C ASP A 126 7.04 -17.47 20.01
N ILE A 127 6.30 -16.37 19.82
CA ILE A 127 5.49 -16.11 18.63
C ILE A 127 6.38 -15.78 17.43
N LYS A 128 6.15 -16.46 16.29
CA LYS A 128 6.82 -16.13 15.04
C LYS A 128 6.27 -14.84 14.45
N TRP A 129 7.13 -14.02 13.88
CA TRP A 129 6.73 -12.72 13.32
C TRP A 129 7.22 -12.55 11.89
N VAL A 130 6.27 -12.40 10.97
CA VAL A 130 6.50 -12.05 9.56
C VAL A 130 6.14 -10.59 9.35
N VAL A 131 7.09 -9.83 8.79
CA VAL A 131 6.92 -8.42 8.43
C VAL A 131 6.82 -8.30 6.91
N ASP A 132 5.75 -7.73 6.38
CA ASP A 132 5.54 -7.53 4.95
C ASP A 132 5.57 -6.05 4.58
N PHE A 133 6.60 -5.66 3.85
CA PHE A 133 6.77 -4.32 3.33
C PHE A 133 6.21 -4.21 1.91
N ARG A 134 5.10 -3.52 1.74
CA ARG A 134 4.54 -3.23 0.40
C ARG A 134 5.27 -2.08 -0.28
N ASP A 135 5.80 -1.16 0.52
CA ASP A 135 6.64 -0.03 0.11
C ASP A 135 7.84 0.08 1.04
N GLU A 136 8.94 0.67 0.56
CA GLU A 136 10.09 0.99 1.40
C GLU A 136 9.70 2.01 2.48
N TRP A 137 10.26 1.86 3.67
CA TRP A 137 9.96 2.77 4.79
C TRP A 137 10.82 4.04 4.70
N THR A 138 12.08 3.95 5.11
CA THR A 138 12.94 5.14 5.16
C THR A 138 13.54 5.53 3.80
N ASN A 139 13.57 4.61 2.85
CA ASN A 139 14.02 4.83 1.48
C ASN A 139 12.85 5.02 0.49
N ASN A 140 11.66 5.34 1.00
CA ASN A 140 10.48 5.59 0.16
C ASN A 140 10.69 6.81 -0.74
N PRO A 141 10.47 6.71 -2.07
CA PRO A 141 10.66 7.81 -3.01
C PRO A 141 9.94 9.11 -2.60
N TYR A 142 8.74 9.02 -2.03
CA TYR A 142 8.01 10.21 -1.56
C TYR A 142 8.69 10.91 -0.38
N THR A 143 9.29 10.13 0.52
CA THR A 143 10.05 10.66 1.64
C THR A 143 11.38 11.25 1.16
N LEU A 144 12.01 10.65 0.15
CA LEU A 144 13.23 11.17 -0.45
C LEU A 144 13.00 12.49 -1.20
N ASP A 145 11.85 12.64 -1.86
CA ASP A 145 11.47 13.89 -2.55
C ASP A 145 11.07 15.01 -1.57
N ASN A 146 10.53 14.64 -0.40
CA ASN A 146 10.08 15.55 0.64
C ASN A 146 10.66 15.09 1.99
N PRO A 147 11.96 15.30 2.21
CA PRO A 147 12.64 14.75 3.36
C PRO A 147 12.11 15.33 4.67
N HIS A 148 11.96 14.45 5.63
CA HIS A 148 11.64 14.85 6.99
C HIS A 148 12.82 15.53 7.67
N GLY A 149 12.56 16.28 8.75
CA GLY A 149 13.63 16.86 9.58
C GLY A 149 14.55 15.78 10.16
N ALA A 150 15.81 16.14 10.46
CA ALA A 150 16.87 15.20 10.85
C ALA A 150 16.47 14.28 12.04
N TYR A 151 15.78 14.80 13.04
CA TYR A 151 15.31 14.02 14.19
C TYR A 151 14.35 12.90 13.75
N ARG A 152 13.33 13.24 12.95
CA ARG A 152 12.35 12.26 12.48
C ARG A 152 13.01 11.20 11.60
N THR A 153 13.86 11.61 10.66
CA THR A 153 14.60 10.71 9.79
C THR A 153 15.46 9.73 10.59
N LYS A 154 16.15 10.22 11.64
CA LYS A 154 16.94 9.35 12.52
C LYS A 154 16.04 8.35 13.26
N ARG A 155 14.94 8.82 13.85
CA ARG A 155 14.00 7.94 14.58
C ARG A 155 13.36 6.88 13.69
N GLU A 156 12.97 7.22 12.48
CA GLU A 156 12.40 6.26 11.52
C GLU A 156 13.42 5.20 11.10
N LYS A 157 14.69 5.57 10.88
CA LYS A 157 15.76 4.61 10.60
C LYS A 157 16.03 3.66 11.78
N GLU A 158 16.01 4.18 13.01
CA GLU A 158 16.15 3.34 14.20
C GLU A 158 15.00 2.35 14.34
N MET A 159 13.76 2.80 14.10
CA MET A 159 12.56 1.94 14.14
C MET A 159 12.60 0.88 13.04
N GLU A 160 12.92 1.27 11.79
CA GLU A 160 13.05 0.34 10.66
C GLU A 160 14.09 -0.73 10.98
N HIS A 161 15.28 -0.32 11.45
CA HIS A 161 16.35 -1.24 11.81
C HIS A 161 15.92 -2.23 12.90
N GLU A 162 15.27 -1.73 13.96
CA GLU A 162 14.80 -2.58 15.06
C GLU A 162 13.74 -3.59 14.59
N VAL A 163 12.83 -3.18 13.73
CA VAL A 163 11.81 -4.05 13.14
C VAL A 163 12.46 -5.17 12.32
N VAL A 164 13.32 -4.83 11.37
CA VAL A 164 13.90 -5.82 10.45
C VAL A 164 14.92 -6.75 11.10
N THR A 165 15.54 -6.33 12.22
CA THR A 165 16.47 -7.19 12.97
C THR A 165 15.77 -8.08 14.00
N THR A 166 14.54 -7.72 14.42
CA THR A 166 13.77 -8.49 15.41
C THR A 166 12.81 -9.50 14.76
N ALA A 167 12.35 -9.23 13.54
CA ALA A 167 11.45 -10.10 12.82
C ALA A 167 12.10 -11.44 12.48
N ASP A 168 11.33 -12.53 12.59
CA ASP A 168 11.79 -13.86 12.13
C ASP A 168 11.88 -13.91 10.61
N MET A 169 11.00 -13.19 9.89
CA MET A 169 10.97 -13.13 8.43
C MET A 169 10.54 -11.74 7.95
N CYS A 170 11.27 -11.22 6.97
CA CYS A 170 10.95 -9.97 6.27
C CYS A 170 10.57 -10.26 4.82
N VAL A 171 9.39 -9.83 4.42
CA VAL A 171 8.90 -9.95 3.04
C VAL A 171 8.94 -8.57 2.39
N THR A 172 9.40 -8.53 1.15
CA THR A 172 9.44 -7.31 0.32
C THR A 172 8.74 -7.56 -1.00
N ASN A 173 8.15 -6.51 -1.56
CA ASN A 173 7.37 -6.59 -2.78
C ASN A 173 8.24 -6.73 -4.05
N THR A 174 9.51 -6.30 -4.02
CA THR A 174 10.42 -6.41 -5.16
C THR A 174 11.84 -6.80 -4.73
N PRO A 175 12.64 -7.43 -5.65
CA PRO A 175 14.04 -7.73 -5.37
C PRO A 175 14.88 -6.48 -5.08
N VAL A 176 14.60 -5.35 -5.74
CA VAL A 176 15.28 -4.06 -5.50
C VAL A 176 15.04 -3.57 -4.08
N MET A 177 13.80 -3.65 -3.61
CA MET A 177 13.40 -3.28 -2.26
C MET A 177 14.11 -4.17 -1.21
N ARG A 178 14.16 -5.48 -1.45
CA ARG A 178 14.94 -6.42 -0.64
C ARG A 178 16.40 -5.99 -0.54
N ALA A 179 17.05 -5.74 -1.65
CA ALA A 179 18.44 -5.31 -1.70
C ALA A 179 18.69 -3.98 -0.95
N ASN A 180 17.75 -3.04 -1.07
CA ASN A 180 17.82 -1.75 -0.37
C ASN A 180 17.70 -1.92 1.15
N PHE A 181 16.74 -2.71 1.65
CA PHE A 181 16.63 -2.98 3.10
C PHE A 181 17.90 -3.62 3.65
N ILE A 182 18.43 -4.65 2.99
CA ILE A 182 19.64 -5.34 3.40
C ILE A 182 20.82 -4.37 3.45
N ARG A 183 21.04 -3.61 2.38
CA ARG A 183 22.15 -2.64 2.29
C ARG A 183 22.04 -1.53 3.34
N ASN A 184 20.84 -0.91 3.46
CA ASN A 184 20.63 0.24 4.32
C ASN A 184 20.71 -0.12 5.81
N ASN A 185 20.34 -1.35 6.15
CA ASN A 185 20.39 -1.87 7.52
C ASN A 185 21.63 -2.72 7.81
N LYS A 186 22.55 -2.92 6.83
CA LYS A 186 23.80 -3.69 6.94
C LYS A 186 23.56 -5.13 7.42
N LEU A 187 22.62 -5.83 6.79
CA LEU A 187 22.19 -7.18 7.14
C LEU A 187 22.74 -8.21 6.14
N THR A 188 22.76 -9.49 6.54
CA THR A 188 23.09 -10.62 5.65
C THR A 188 21.96 -10.92 4.68
N GLY A 189 20.73 -10.71 5.10
CA GLY A 189 19.52 -10.93 4.29
C GLY A 189 18.96 -12.34 4.31
N ASP A 190 19.44 -13.20 5.24
CA ASP A 190 19.01 -14.60 5.36
C ASP A 190 17.53 -14.75 5.67
N ASN A 191 16.95 -13.79 6.39
CA ASN A 191 15.53 -13.74 6.73
C ASN A 191 14.69 -12.87 5.77
N PHE A 192 15.26 -12.41 4.64
CA PHE A 192 14.55 -11.57 3.66
C PHE A 192 14.11 -12.35 2.44
N PHE A 193 12.83 -12.25 2.13
CA PHE A 193 12.19 -12.90 0.99
C PHE A 193 11.50 -11.87 0.09
N THR A 194 11.36 -12.18 -1.19
CA THR A 194 10.60 -11.35 -2.12
C THR A 194 9.33 -12.08 -2.52
N ILE A 195 8.19 -11.48 -2.19
CA ILE A 195 6.86 -11.96 -2.61
C ILE A 195 6.17 -10.78 -3.32
N PRO A 196 6.17 -10.73 -4.65
CA PRO A 196 5.58 -9.63 -5.39
C PRO A 196 4.05 -9.59 -5.23
N ASN A 197 3.43 -8.48 -5.64
CA ASN A 197 1.99 -8.43 -5.80
C ASN A 197 1.58 -9.41 -6.90
N GLY A 198 0.54 -10.18 -6.63
CA GLY A 198 -0.08 -11.09 -7.56
C GLY A 198 -1.45 -10.57 -8.01
N TYR A 199 -2.16 -11.42 -8.72
CA TYR A 199 -3.57 -11.26 -9.06
C TYR A 199 -4.32 -12.54 -8.67
N ASP A 200 -5.61 -12.40 -8.42
CA ASP A 200 -6.48 -13.54 -8.18
C ASP A 200 -7.17 -13.93 -9.50
N VAL A 201 -7.05 -15.18 -9.88
CA VAL A 201 -7.65 -15.69 -11.13
C VAL A 201 -9.17 -15.52 -11.14
N GLU A 202 -9.81 -15.68 -9.97
CA GLU A 202 -11.26 -15.54 -9.82
C GLU A 202 -11.76 -14.11 -10.13
N ASP A 203 -10.90 -13.08 -9.94
CA ASP A 203 -11.25 -11.70 -10.29
C ASP A 203 -11.44 -11.49 -11.82
N PHE A 204 -10.98 -12.45 -12.63
CA PHE A 204 -11.09 -12.44 -14.10
C PHE A 204 -12.11 -13.45 -14.64
N GLU A 205 -12.78 -14.20 -13.79
CA GLU A 205 -13.83 -15.13 -14.21
C GLU A 205 -15.03 -14.36 -14.79
N GLY A 206 -15.58 -14.89 -15.87
CA GLY A 206 -16.70 -14.26 -16.58
C GLY A 206 -16.32 -13.08 -17.48
N MET A 207 -15.05 -12.69 -17.56
CA MET A 207 -14.64 -11.68 -18.52
C MET A 207 -14.74 -12.19 -19.97
N PRO A 208 -15.18 -11.34 -20.92
CA PRO A 208 -15.23 -11.72 -22.32
C PRO A 208 -13.86 -12.18 -22.82
N LYS A 209 -13.78 -13.38 -23.40
CA LYS A 209 -12.55 -13.90 -24.01
C LYS A 209 -12.26 -13.29 -25.37
N GLU A 210 -13.27 -12.74 -26.02
CA GLU A 210 -13.14 -12.11 -27.31
C GLU A 210 -12.55 -10.72 -27.20
N LYS A 211 -11.55 -10.43 -28.04
CA LYS A 211 -11.02 -9.07 -28.15
C LYS A 211 -12.10 -8.19 -28.78
N PRO A 212 -12.41 -7.03 -28.22
CA PRO A 212 -13.33 -6.10 -28.86
C PRO A 212 -12.77 -5.76 -30.26
N ASN A 213 -13.63 -5.81 -31.27
CA ASN A 213 -13.28 -5.41 -32.63
C ASN A 213 -13.17 -3.88 -32.69
N ASN A 214 -12.03 -3.36 -32.24
CA ASN A 214 -11.74 -1.95 -32.24
C ASN A 214 -11.06 -1.55 -33.55
N SER A 215 -11.60 -0.57 -34.25
CA SER A 215 -10.95 0.04 -35.42
C SER A 215 -9.66 0.81 -35.05
N LYS A 216 -9.45 1.08 -33.76
CA LYS A 216 -8.28 1.79 -33.23
C LYS A 216 -7.49 0.91 -32.25
N LEU A 217 -6.18 1.03 -32.31
CA LEU A 217 -5.32 0.55 -31.22
C LEU A 217 -5.66 1.32 -29.95
N THR A 218 -6.13 0.61 -28.92
CA THR A 218 -6.50 1.23 -27.66
C THR A 218 -5.43 0.96 -26.62
N MET A 219 -4.81 2.03 -26.10
CA MET A 219 -3.91 2.00 -24.96
C MET A 219 -4.67 2.44 -23.72
N VAL A 220 -4.54 1.70 -22.62
CA VAL A 220 -5.24 2.02 -21.37
C VAL A 220 -4.23 2.15 -20.25
N TYR A 221 -4.27 3.27 -19.53
CA TYR A 221 -3.59 3.45 -18.28
C TYR A 221 -4.62 3.50 -17.15
N THR A 222 -4.46 2.64 -16.15
CA THR A 222 -5.27 2.64 -14.94
C THR A 222 -4.41 3.04 -13.75
N GLY A 223 -4.74 4.16 -13.10
CA GLY A 223 -3.97 4.64 -11.95
C GLY A 223 -4.11 6.14 -11.72
N ALA A 224 -3.48 6.64 -10.66
CA ALA A 224 -3.45 8.05 -10.35
C ALA A 224 -2.19 8.74 -10.91
N LEU A 225 -2.35 9.94 -11.41
CA LEU A 225 -1.25 10.79 -11.89
C LEU A 225 -0.93 11.83 -10.81
N TYR A 226 0.16 11.63 -10.09
CA TYR A 226 0.65 12.52 -9.03
C TYR A 226 2.14 12.34 -8.75
N GLY A 227 2.79 13.35 -8.18
CA GLY A 227 4.21 13.31 -7.82
C GLY A 227 5.09 13.01 -9.03
N ARG A 228 5.85 11.90 -8.97
CA ARG A 228 6.72 11.43 -10.06
C ARG A 228 5.96 10.75 -11.21
N ARG A 229 4.69 10.40 -11.02
CA ARG A 229 3.85 9.75 -12.04
C ARG A 229 3.26 10.80 -12.97
N LYS A 230 4.10 11.32 -13.86
CA LYS A 230 3.74 12.35 -14.85
C LYS A 230 3.71 11.74 -16.23
N PRO A 231 2.74 12.09 -17.09
CA PRO A 231 2.63 11.56 -18.44
C PRO A 231 3.47 12.33 -19.49
N ASP A 232 4.27 13.32 -19.08
CA ASP A 232 4.96 14.27 -19.98
C ASP A 232 5.78 13.55 -21.06
N ASN A 233 6.65 12.62 -20.65
CA ASN A 233 7.50 11.86 -21.59
C ASN A 233 6.67 10.99 -22.55
N PHE A 234 5.53 10.46 -22.08
CA PHE A 234 4.64 9.68 -22.91
C PHE A 234 3.93 10.55 -23.95
N PHE A 235 3.46 11.73 -23.56
CA PHE A 235 2.83 12.68 -24.48
C PHE A 235 3.84 13.21 -25.48
N GLN A 236 5.06 13.52 -25.05
CA GLN A 236 6.14 13.94 -25.94
C GLN A 236 6.42 12.86 -26.99
N ALA A 237 6.62 11.62 -26.58
CA ALA A 237 6.89 10.51 -27.49
C ALA A 237 5.74 10.29 -28.52
N LEU A 238 4.48 10.38 -28.08
CA LEU A 238 3.34 10.28 -29.00
C LEU A 238 3.30 11.45 -29.98
N SER A 239 3.56 12.66 -29.54
CA SER A 239 3.59 13.86 -30.38
C SER A 239 4.70 13.76 -31.44
N GLU A 240 5.89 13.33 -31.05
CA GLU A 240 7.02 13.11 -31.96
C GLU A 240 6.71 12.05 -33.00
N LEU A 241 6.22 10.89 -32.59
CA LEU A 241 5.83 9.80 -33.50
C LEU A 241 4.73 10.20 -34.48
N LYS A 242 3.77 11.03 -34.03
CA LYS A 242 2.73 11.59 -34.90
C LYS A 242 3.31 12.56 -35.92
N SER A 243 4.20 13.47 -35.49
CA SER A 243 4.85 14.44 -36.38
C SER A 243 5.76 13.80 -37.42
N GLU A 244 6.40 12.68 -37.07
CA GLU A 244 7.26 11.89 -37.96
C GLU A 244 6.46 10.97 -38.89
N GLY A 245 5.12 10.96 -38.80
CA GLY A 245 4.26 10.07 -39.59
C GLY A 245 4.39 8.57 -39.26
N LYS A 246 5.03 8.24 -38.14
CA LYS A 246 5.22 6.85 -37.70
C LYS A 246 3.98 6.24 -37.09
N ILE A 247 3.06 7.05 -36.61
CA ILE A 247 1.73 6.61 -36.13
C ILE A 247 0.64 7.41 -36.85
N ASP A 248 -0.43 6.70 -37.20
CA ASP A 248 -1.67 7.31 -37.66
C ASP A 248 -2.51 7.66 -36.40
N GLY A 249 -2.58 8.95 -36.08
CA GLY A 249 -3.33 9.43 -34.93
C GLY A 249 -4.81 9.03 -34.94
N ASN A 250 -5.39 8.79 -36.11
CA ASN A 250 -6.78 8.34 -36.22
C ASN A 250 -6.97 6.85 -35.85
N LYS A 251 -5.89 6.08 -35.82
CA LYS A 251 -5.89 4.66 -35.45
C LYS A 251 -5.46 4.42 -34.01
N LEU A 252 -5.21 5.46 -33.24
CA LEU A 252 -4.82 5.37 -31.81
C LEU A 252 -5.89 5.99 -30.94
N LEU A 253 -6.20 5.33 -29.83
CA LEU A 253 -7.01 5.83 -28.72
C LEU A 253 -6.28 5.57 -27.41
N VAL A 254 -6.06 6.60 -26.60
CA VAL A 254 -5.48 6.49 -25.26
C VAL A 254 -6.55 6.78 -24.22
N LYS A 255 -6.75 5.88 -23.29
CA LYS A 255 -7.68 6.04 -22.17
C LYS A 255 -6.90 6.16 -20.85
N LEU A 256 -7.08 7.26 -20.15
CA LEU A 256 -6.55 7.47 -18.82
C LEU A 256 -7.68 7.30 -17.80
N ILE A 257 -7.60 6.27 -16.96
CA ILE A 257 -8.64 5.92 -15.98
C ILE A 257 -8.03 6.02 -14.58
N GLY A 258 -8.52 6.96 -13.77
CA GLY A 258 -8.03 7.14 -12.41
C GLY A 258 -8.20 8.54 -11.86
N ASN A 259 -7.47 8.83 -10.78
CA ASN A 259 -7.55 10.13 -10.11
C ASN A 259 -6.47 11.08 -10.63
N TYR A 260 -6.89 12.19 -11.23
CA TYR A 260 -6.02 13.25 -11.76
C TYR A 260 -6.80 14.57 -11.89
N HIS A 261 -6.05 15.68 -12.01
CA HIS A 261 -6.63 17.01 -12.27
C HIS A 261 -7.00 17.11 -13.75
N LYS A 262 -8.27 16.90 -14.08
CA LYS A 262 -8.79 16.82 -15.45
C LYS A 262 -8.38 18.03 -16.30
N ASP A 263 -8.61 19.25 -15.82
CA ASP A 263 -8.36 20.47 -16.59
C ASP A 263 -6.87 20.66 -16.90
N LYS A 264 -6.00 20.37 -15.94
CA LYS A 264 -4.54 20.44 -16.15
C LYS A 264 -4.05 19.40 -17.14
N LEU A 265 -4.59 18.18 -17.04
CA LEU A 265 -4.21 17.09 -17.95
C LEU A 265 -4.70 17.38 -19.37
N GLN A 266 -5.92 17.92 -19.52
CA GLN A 266 -6.47 18.29 -20.82
C GLN A 266 -5.64 19.39 -21.48
N ALA A 267 -5.32 20.46 -20.74
CA ALA A 267 -4.45 21.53 -21.26
C ALA A 267 -3.08 20.99 -21.71
N GLN A 268 -2.54 20.01 -21.00
CA GLN A 268 -1.29 19.35 -21.36
C GLN A 268 -1.43 18.52 -22.64
N ILE A 269 -2.47 17.70 -22.76
CA ILE A 269 -2.80 16.93 -23.98
C ILE A 269 -2.91 17.86 -25.19
N ASP A 270 -3.62 18.98 -25.03
CA ASP A 270 -3.82 19.97 -26.10
C ASP A 270 -2.49 20.62 -26.50
N SER A 271 -1.60 20.92 -25.54
CA SER A 271 -0.29 21.50 -25.82
C SER A 271 0.65 20.59 -26.63
N PHE A 272 0.47 19.27 -26.54
CA PHE A 272 1.19 18.27 -27.35
C PHE A 272 0.48 17.94 -28.67
N GLY A 273 -0.66 18.57 -28.99
CA GLY A 273 -1.43 18.30 -30.22
C GLY A 273 -2.07 16.91 -30.26
N LEU A 274 -2.42 16.34 -29.11
CA LEU A 274 -2.89 14.96 -28.96
C LEU A 274 -4.39 14.83 -28.67
N LYS A 275 -5.18 15.91 -28.83
CA LYS A 275 -6.60 15.96 -28.45
C LYS A 275 -7.45 14.82 -29.05
N GLU A 276 -7.14 14.40 -30.28
CA GLU A 276 -7.91 13.38 -31.00
C GLU A 276 -7.60 11.94 -30.55
N GLN A 277 -6.50 11.75 -29.80
CA GLN A 277 -6.03 10.46 -29.32
C GLN A 277 -6.51 10.12 -27.91
N PHE A 278 -7.09 11.07 -27.15
CA PHE A 278 -7.53 10.92 -25.75
C PHE A 278 -9.04 11.07 -25.55
#